data_224f3ba9301775f9ebeddbb229db4ca7
#
_entry.id   224f3ba9301775f9ebeddbb229db4ca7
#
_cell.length_a   1.000
_cell.length_b   1.000
_cell.length_c   1.000
_cell.angle_alpha   90.00
_cell.angle_beta   90.00
_cell.angle_gamma   90.00
#
_symmetry.space_group_name_H-M   'P 1'
#
loop_
_entity.id
_entity.type
_entity.pdbx_description
1 polymer ?
#
loop_
_entity_poly.entity_id
_entity_poly.type
_entity_poly.pdbx_seq_one_letter_code
_entity_poly.pdbx_strand_id
1 'polypeptide(L)'
;SSAASDVYKRQAGLKKQRDAVVLAHFYTPGDVQDVADFIGDSLALAQIARTLPNRVIVLCGVHFMGETAKILCPDKTVLVPDLGAGCSLADSCPADEFAAFVAAHPGHTVVSYVNTSAAVKAHTDVVVTSSNARQIVEALPSDTPIIFGPDRNLGNYISSVTGREMLIWDGACHVHEQFSLEKLIALKKEHPGAPVLVHPECKKPVQMLADKVGSTKALLDFAKASDSPEFIVVTESGILHQMRKECPDKTFIPAPPDEAGCSCNECSFMKLNTLEKLRDCLRDMSPEITVDPDIAAKAVKPIERMLEMSR
;
A
#
# COMPACT_ATOMS: atom_id res chain seq x y z
N SER A 1 -27.32 -11.50 -2.98
CA SER A 1 -28.20 -12.64 -3.04
C SER A 1 -27.65 -13.82 -3.83
N SER A 2 -28.39 -14.56 -4.64
CA SER A 2 -27.97 -15.84 -5.25
C SER A 2 -26.74 -15.73 -6.17
N ALA A 3 -26.64 -14.67 -6.98
CA ALA A 3 -25.51 -14.49 -7.92
C ALA A 3 -24.17 -14.28 -7.19
N ALA A 4 -24.15 -13.50 -6.13
CA ALA A 4 -22.97 -13.31 -5.32
C ALA A 4 -22.53 -14.60 -4.61
N SER A 5 -23.50 -15.38 -4.12
CA SER A 5 -23.25 -16.69 -3.50
C SER A 5 -22.67 -17.71 -4.50
N ASP A 6 -23.12 -17.68 -5.76
CA ASP A 6 -22.61 -18.58 -6.79
C ASP A 6 -21.21 -18.22 -7.22
N VAL A 7 -20.90 -16.91 -7.34
CA VAL A 7 -19.54 -16.43 -7.60
C VAL A 7 -18.61 -16.86 -6.47
N TYR A 8 -19.06 -16.74 -5.23
CA TYR A 8 -18.31 -17.12 -4.02
C TYR A 8 -17.93 -18.60 -4.02
N LYS A 9 -18.91 -19.48 -4.30
CA LYS A 9 -18.69 -20.93 -4.37
C LYS A 9 -17.74 -21.34 -5.50
N ARG A 10 -17.88 -20.68 -6.66
CA ARG A 10 -17.00 -20.94 -7.81
C ARG A 10 -15.57 -20.53 -7.53
N GLN A 11 -15.34 -19.42 -6.85
CA GLN A 11 -14.00 -18.98 -6.46
C GLN A 11 -13.34 -19.94 -5.49
N ALA A 12 -14.06 -20.44 -4.49
CA ALA A 12 -13.55 -21.43 -3.55
C ALA A 12 -13.11 -22.73 -4.25
N GLY A 13 -13.90 -23.21 -5.19
CA GLY A 13 -13.55 -24.38 -6.00
C GLY A 13 -12.34 -24.15 -6.89
N LEU A 14 -12.26 -23.00 -7.54
CA LEU A 14 -11.13 -22.63 -8.39
C LEU A 14 -9.84 -22.46 -7.61
N LYS A 15 -9.88 -21.84 -6.42
CA LYS A 15 -8.69 -21.73 -5.54
C LYS A 15 -8.11 -23.10 -5.23
N LYS A 16 -8.96 -24.04 -4.83
CA LYS A 16 -8.54 -25.41 -4.51
C LYS A 16 -7.97 -26.13 -5.74
N GLN A 17 -8.65 -26.03 -6.87
CA GLN A 17 -8.24 -26.67 -8.13
C GLN A 17 -6.88 -26.14 -8.61
N ARG A 18 -6.60 -24.86 -8.43
CA ARG A 18 -5.37 -24.20 -8.88
C ARG A 18 -4.25 -24.22 -7.86
N ASP A 19 -4.50 -24.72 -6.65
CA ASP A 19 -3.59 -24.55 -5.50
C ASP A 19 -3.24 -23.07 -5.29
N ALA A 20 -4.28 -22.22 -5.31
CA ALA A 20 -4.16 -20.78 -5.27
C ALA A 20 -4.52 -20.20 -3.90
N VAL A 21 -3.80 -19.17 -3.52
CA VAL A 21 -4.09 -18.32 -2.37
C VAL A 21 -4.37 -16.91 -2.86
N VAL A 22 -5.36 -16.24 -2.27
CA VAL A 22 -5.76 -14.89 -2.62
C VAL A 22 -5.31 -13.92 -1.52
N LEU A 23 -4.46 -12.99 -1.90
CA LEU A 23 -3.99 -11.90 -1.05
C LEU A 23 -4.66 -10.60 -1.50
N ALA A 24 -5.27 -9.84 -0.59
CA ALA A 24 -5.93 -8.59 -0.91
C ALA A 24 -5.41 -7.43 -0.05
N HIS A 25 -5.18 -6.30 -0.70
CA HIS A 25 -4.85 -5.07 -0.01
C HIS A 25 -6.10 -4.45 0.62
N PHE A 26 -5.93 -3.72 1.73
CA PHE A 26 -7.00 -3.00 2.43
C PHE A 26 -7.80 -2.03 1.55
N TYR A 27 -7.26 -1.59 0.41
CA TYR A 27 -7.91 -0.63 -0.48
C TYR A 27 -8.73 -1.27 -1.60
N THR A 28 -8.74 -2.60 -1.69
CA THR A 28 -9.61 -3.31 -2.64
C THR A 28 -11.08 -3.25 -2.23
N PRO A 29 -12.03 -3.50 -3.16
CA PRO A 29 -13.44 -3.57 -2.80
C PRO A 29 -13.71 -4.54 -1.64
N GLY A 30 -14.68 -4.22 -0.78
CA GLY A 30 -15.00 -5.02 0.40
C GLY A 30 -15.37 -6.46 0.09
N ASP A 31 -16.08 -6.72 -1.01
CA ASP A 31 -16.44 -8.07 -1.43
C ASP A 31 -15.21 -8.91 -1.85
N VAL A 32 -14.20 -8.28 -2.44
CA VAL A 32 -12.92 -8.92 -2.74
C VAL A 32 -12.17 -9.24 -1.44
N GLN A 33 -12.14 -8.30 -0.51
CA GLN A 33 -11.55 -8.54 0.81
C GLN A 33 -12.20 -9.73 1.52
N ASP A 34 -13.51 -9.86 1.42
CA ASP A 34 -14.27 -10.93 2.10
C ASP A 34 -13.95 -12.33 1.56
N VAL A 35 -13.53 -12.47 0.31
CA VAL A 35 -13.14 -13.76 -0.28
C VAL A 35 -11.64 -14.03 -0.20
N ALA A 36 -10.83 -13.05 0.17
CA ALA A 36 -9.39 -13.19 0.28
C ALA A 36 -9.01 -14.12 1.45
N ASP A 37 -7.90 -14.85 1.27
CA ASP A 37 -7.34 -15.67 2.33
C ASP A 37 -6.56 -14.83 3.34
N PHE A 38 -5.91 -13.77 2.87
CA PHE A 38 -5.19 -12.81 3.69
C PHE A 38 -5.46 -11.39 3.21
N ILE A 39 -5.60 -10.48 4.17
CA ILE A 39 -5.82 -9.05 3.93
C ILE A 39 -4.76 -8.29 4.70
N GLY A 40 -4.18 -7.27 4.10
CA GLY A 40 -3.17 -6.48 4.76
C GLY A 40 -2.72 -5.26 3.96
N ASP A 41 -1.75 -4.56 4.52
CA ASP A 41 -0.99 -3.54 3.81
C ASP A 41 0.14 -4.18 2.98
N SER A 42 0.90 -3.35 2.28
CA SER A 42 1.96 -3.83 1.39
C SER A 42 3.04 -4.65 2.12
N LEU A 43 3.40 -4.28 3.36
CA LEU A 43 4.38 -5.03 4.14
C LEU A 43 3.86 -6.39 4.56
N ALA A 44 2.65 -6.44 5.10
CA ALA A 44 2.04 -7.68 5.54
C ALA A 44 1.89 -8.68 4.39
N LEU A 45 1.44 -8.21 3.21
CA LEU A 45 1.29 -9.06 2.03
C LEU A 45 2.65 -9.58 1.52
N ALA A 46 3.69 -8.76 1.54
CA ALA A 46 5.04 -9.18 1.16
C ALA A 46 5.60 -10.24 2.12
N GLN A 47 5.42 -10.04 3.43
CA GLN A 47 5.86 -10.99 4.46
C GLN A 47 5.16 -12.34 4.30
N ILE A 48 3.83 -12.33 4.11
CA ILE A 48 3.02 -13.54 3.97
C ILE A 48 3.39 -14.31 2.69
N ALA A 49 3.59 -13.63 1.57
CA ALA A 49 3.85 -14.26 0.27
C ALA A 49 4.97 -15.30 0.33
N ARG A 50 6.05 -15.02 1.06
CA ARG A 50 7.19 -15.94 1.19
C ARG A 50 6.88 -17.20 1.99
N THR A 51 5.89 -17.15 2.87
CA THR A 51 5.61 -18.27 3.81
C THR A 51 4.57 -19.24 3.28
N LEU A 52 3.89 -18.91 2.20
CA LEU A 52 2.78 -19.71 1.69
C LEU A 52 3.26 -20.90 0.86
N PRO A 53 2.67 -22.10 1.08
CA PRO A 53 3.03 -23.28 0.32
C PRO A 53 2.39 -23.35 -1.07
N ASN A 54 1.38 -22.53 -1.35
CA ASN A 54 0.60 -22.54 -2.58
C ASN A 54 1.47 -22.24 -3.82
N ARG A 55 1.20 -22.92 -4.92
CA ARG A 55 1.91 -22.69 -6.18
C ARG A 55 1.47 -21.43 -6.90
N VAL A 56 0.25 -20.98 -6.65
CA VAL A 56 -0.35 -19.81 -7.29
C VAL A 56 -0.72 -18.78 -6.23
N ILE A 57 -0.25 -17.56 -6.43
CA ILE A 57 -0.65 -16.38 -5.64
C ILE A 57 -1.47 -15.48 -6.53
N VAL A 58 -2.69 -15.16 -6.12
CA VAL A 58 -3.47 -14.08 -6.74
C VAL A 58 -3.37 -12.86 -5.85
N LEU A 59 -2.76 -11.80 -6.36
CA LEU A 59 -2.63 -10.56 -5.63
C LEU A 59 -3.70 -9.57 -6.11
N CYS A 60 -4.65 -9.26 -5.24
CA CYS A 60 -5.65 -8.22 -5.44
C CYS A 60 -5.10 -6.91 -4.86
N GLY A 61 -4.58 -6.08 -5.71
CA GLY A 61 -3.92 -4.83 -5.38
C GLY A 61 -3.52 -4.10 -6.65
N VAL A 62 -2.34 -3.52 -6.65
CA VAL A 62 -1.78 -2.80 -7.79
C VAL A 62 -0.48 -3.44 -8.27
N HIS A 63 -0.05 -3.07 -9.48
CA HIS A 63 1.00 -3.77 -10.23
C HIS A 63 2.31 -3.96 -9.44
N PHE A 64 2.80 -2.94 -8.74
CA PHE A 64 4.05 -3.06 -7.97
C PHE A 64 3.98 -4.11 -6.86
N MET A 65 2.80 -4.36 -6.30
CA MET A 65 2.60 -5.40 -5.28
C MET A 65 2.73 -6.79 -5.90
N GLY A 66 2.19 -6.98 -7.09
CA GLY A 66 2.36 -8.20 -7.87
C GLY A 66 3.82 -8.45 -8.24
N GLU A 67 4.53 -7.42 -8.66
CA GLU A 67 5.98 -7.51 -8.92
C GLU A 67 6.76 -7.90 -7.67
N THR A 68 6.47 -7.29 -6.53
CA THR A 68 7.12 -7.62 -5.26
C THR A 68 6.90 -9.08 -4.87
N ALA A 69 5.67 -9.57 -4.99
CA ALA A 69 5.36 -10.98 -4.74
C ALA A 69 6.11 -11.92 -5.71
N LYS A 70 6.18 -11.58 -6.99
CA LYS A 70 6.90 -12.37 -8.00
C LYS A 70 8.41 -12.40 -7.74
N ILE A 71 8.97 -11.27 -7.38
CA ILE A 71 10.40 -11.16 -7.05
C ILE A 71 10.75 -12.03 -5.83
N LEU A 72 9.90 -12.01 -4.81
CA LEU A 72 10.08 -12.81 -3.59
C LEU A 72 9.81 -14.30 -3.81
N CYS A 73 8.95 -14.65 -4.76
CA CYS A 73 8.50 -16.01 -5.02
C CYS A 73 8.67 -16.35 -6.52
N PRO A 74 9.91 -16.37 -7.04
CA PRO A 74 10.14 -16.53 -8.48
C PRO A 74 9.64 -17.87 -9.05
N ASP A 75 9.55 -18.89 -8.21
CA ASP A 75 9.08 -20.23 -8.60
C ASP A 75 7.56 -20.37 -8.60
N LYS A 76 6.84 -19.35 -8.13
CA LYS A 76 5.38 -19.37 -8.09
C LYS A 76 4.79 -18.61 -9.27
N THR A 77 3.58 -18.97 -9.65
CA THR A 77 2.76 -18.17 -10.56
C THR A 77 2.09 -17.07 -9.76
N VAL A 78 2.34 -15.81 -10.12
CA VAL A 78 1.71 -14.63 -9.50
C VAL A 78 0.73 -14.04 -10.51
N LEU A 79 -0.54 -14.03 -10.16
CA LEU A 79 -1.63 -13.49 -10.96
C LEU A 79 -2.15 -12.20 -10.33
N VAL A 80 -2.68 -11.33 -11.17
CA VAL A 80 -3.43 -10.13 -10.74
C VAL A 80 -4.75 -10.08 -11.49
N PRO A 81 -5.85 -9.64 -10.86
CA PRO A 81 -7.15 -9.58 -11.55
C PRO A 81 -7.18 -8.62 -12.75
N ASP A 82 -6.39 -7.56 -12.71
CA ASP A 82 -6.32 -6.57 -13.80
C ASP A 82 -4.92 -5.98 -13.91
N LEU A 83 -4.25 -6.16 -15.05
CA LEU A 83 -2.93 -5.56 -15.30
C LEU A 83 -2.97 -4.02 -15.39
N GLY A 84 -4.14 -3.45 -15.64
CA GLY A 84 -4.35 -2.00 -15.68
C GLY A 84 -4.37 -1.36 -14.28
N ALA A 85 -4.38 -2.15 -13.21
CA ALA A 85 -4.30 -1.65 -11.84
C ALA A 85 -2.89 -1.15 -11.51
N GLY A 86 -2.58 0.06 -11.95
CA GLY A 86 -1.31 0.76 -11.72
C GLY A 86 -1.31 1.56 -10.41
N CYS A 87 -0.35 2.44 -10.29
CA CYS A 87 -0.21 3.33 -9.14
C CYS A 87 0.34 4.67 -9.58
N SER A 88 -0.41 5.76 -9.30
CA SER A 88 0.02 7.11 -9.66
C SER A 88 1.34 7.50 -9.01
N LEU A 89 1.57 7.01 -7.80
CA LEU A 89 2.83 7.23 -7.08
C LEU A 89 4.00 6.53 -7.77
N ALA A 90 3.82 5.27 -8.15
CA ALA A 90 4.84 4.55 -8.91
C ALA A 90 5.13 5.22 -10.26
N ASP A 91 4.08 5.67 -10.95
CA ASP A 91 4.20 6.38 -12.24
C ASP A 91 4.94 7.72 -12.10
N SER A 92 4.90 8.34 -10.93
CA SER A 92 5.61 9.60 -10.64
C SER A 92 7.13 9.43 -10.52
N CYS A 93 7.62 8.19 -10.52
CA CYS A 93 9.04 7.87 -10.37
C CYS A 93 9.51 6.92 -11.49
N PRO A 94 9.67 7.41 -12.74
CA PRO A 94 10.18 6.58 -13.83
C PRO A 94 11.60 6.07 -13.53
N ALA A 95 11.86 4.80 -13.85
CA ALA A 95 13.11 4.14 -13.48
C ALA A 95 14.35 4.80 -14.07
N ASP A 96 14.29 5.25 -15.33
CA ASP A 96 15.43 5.91 -16.00
C ASP A 96 15.77 7.25 -15.34
N GLU A 97 14.75 8.04 -15.00
CA GLU A 97 14.93 9.33 -14.33
C GLU A 97 15.45 9.13 -12.90
N PHE A 98 14.93 8.13 -12.20
CA PHE A 98 15.38 7.80 -10.86
C PHE A 98 16.82 7.32 -10.85
N ALA A 99 17.20 6.47 -11.81
CA ALA A 99 18.59 6.01 -11.97
C ALA A 99 19.55 7.17 -12.21
N ALA A 100 19.15 8.14 -13.05
CA ALA A 100 19.95 9.36 -13.29
C ALA A 100 20.08 10.22 -12.02
N PHE A 101 19.00 10.33 -11.25
CA PHE A 101 19.00 11.05 -9.97
C PHE A 101 19.95 10.41 -8.95
N VAL A 102 19.93 9.09 -8.85
CA VAL A 102 20.85 8.34 -7.98
C VAL A 102 22.30 8.51 -8.44
N ALA A 103 22.56 8.41 -9.75
CA ALA A 103 23.90 8.58 -10.31
C ALA A 103 24.47 9.99 -10.08
N ALA A 104 23.61 11.00 -10.05
CA ALA A 104 24.02 12.39 -9.77
C ALA A 104 24.39 12.64 -8.30
N HIS A 105 24.08 11.71 -7.40
CA HIS A 105 24.33 11.83 -5.96
C HIS A 105 25.05 10.58 -5.43
N PRO A 106 26.32 10.38 -5.85
CA PRO A 106 27.09 9.21 -5.41
C PRO A 106 27.29 9.22 -3.88
N GLY A 107 27.42 8.05 -3.30
CA GLY A 107 27.65 7.89 -1.85
C GLY A 107 26.39 7.94 -0.99
N HIS A 108 25.22 8.20 -1.57
CA HIS A 108 23.96 8.16 -0.84
C HIS A 108 23.44 6.74 -0.70
N THR A 109 22.86 6.41 0.45
CA THR A 109 22.04 5.22 0.61
C THR A 109 20.68 5.49 -0.02
N VAL A 110 20.24 4.62 -0.92
CA VAL A 110 18.98 4.78 -1.65
C VAL A 110 17.89 4.00 -0.95
N VAL A 111 16.95 4.73 -0.38
CA VAL A 111 15.74 4.20 0.26
C VAL A 111 14.56 4.46 -0.66
N SER A 112 13.91 3.42 -1.13
CA SER A 112 12.75 3.55 -2.00
C SER A 112 11.49 2.99 -1.35
N TYR A 113 10.40 3.73 -1.51
CA TYR A 113 9.09 3.27 -1.10
C TYR A 113 8.66 2.08 -1.97
N VAL A 114 7.95 1.14 -1.37
CA VAL A 114 7.49 -0.08 -2.07
C VAL A 114 6.60 0.23 -3.27
N ASN A 115 5.95 1.41 -3.28
CA ASN A 115 5.12 1.92 -4.38
C ASN A 115 5.99 2.40 -5.55
N THR A 116 6.82 1.54 -6.05
CA THR A 116 7.74 1.77 -7.16
C THR A 116 7.81 0.53 -8.03
N SER A 117 8.21 0.70 -9.29
CA SER A 117 8.44 -0.43 -10.20
C SER A 117 9.61 -1.31 -9.73
N ALA A 118 9.63 -2.54 -10.21
CA ALA A 118 10.78 -3.43 -10.02
C ALA A 118 12.08 -2.80 -10.53
N ALA A 119 12.02 -2.07 -11.64
CA ALA A 119 13.17 -1.38 -12.22
C ALA A 119 13.74 -0.29 -11.30
N VAL A 120 12.90 0.46 -10.60
CA VAL A 120 13.34 1.42 -9.56
C VAL A 120 13.99 0.69 -8.40
N LYS A 121 13.41 -0.42 -7.96
CA LYS A 121 13.96 -1.24 -6.88
C LYS A 121 15.34 -1.82 -7.22
N ALA A 122 15.63 -2.03 -8.50
CA ALA A 122 16.95 -2.47 -8.96
C ALA A 122 18.05 -1.43 -8.70
N HIS A 123 17.70 -0.16 -8.49
CA HIS A 123 18.61 0.94 -8.15
C HIS A 123 18.53 1.33 -6.65
N THR A 124 18.01 0.48 -5.82
CA THR A 124 17.67 0.76 -4.42
C THR A 124 18.53 -0.08 -3.49
N ASP A 125 18.93 0.49 -2.34
CA ASP A 125 19.65 -0.22 -1.29
C ASP A 125 18.73 -0.91 -0.30
N VAL A 126 17.63 -0.26 0.05
CA VAL A 126 16.59 -0.82 0.92
C VAL A 126 15.22 -0.27 0.55
N VAL A 127 14.25 -1.15 0.47
CA VAL A 127 12.85 -0.79 0.25
C VAL A 127 12.18 -0.55 1.61
N VAL A 128 11.23 0.37 1.65
CA VAL A 128 10.42 0.66 2.84
C VAL A 128 8.94 0.69 2.50
N THR A 129 8.11 0.52 3.51
CA THR A 129 6.68 0.80 3.47
C THR A 129 6.35 1.89 4.49
N SER A 130 5.11 2.39 4.47
CA SER A 130 4.67 3.33 5.51
C SER A 130 4.68 2.72 6.93
N SER A 131 4.63 1.39 7.04
CA SER A 131 4.70 0.69 8.33
C SER A 131 6.09 0.63 8.95
N ASN A 132 7.15 0.65 8.16
CA ASN A 132 8.52 0.40 8.63
C ASN A 132 9.54 1.50 8.27
N ALA A 133 9.14 2.52 7.51
CA ALA A 133 10.07 3.54 7.01
C ALA A 133 10.84 4.24 8.14
N ARG A 134 10.16 4.62 9.21
CA ARG A 134 10.79 5.25 10.38
C ARG A 134 11.84 4.32 11.01
N GLN A 135 11.47 3.10 11.32
CA GLN A 135 12.35 2.09 11.92
C GLN A 135 13.59 1.85 11.07
N ILE A 136 13.41 1.69 9.77
CA ILE A 136 14.52 1.42 8.83
C ILE A 136 15.45 2.63 8.72
N VAL A 137 14.90 3.83 8.53
CA VAL A 137 15.72 5.06 8.43
C VAL A 137 16.51 5.31 9.73
N GLU A 138 15.89 5.11 10.89
CA GLU A 138 16.57 5.23 12.19
C GLU A 138 17.72 4.21 12.36
N ALA A 139 17.61 3.04 11.74
CA ALA A 139 18.62 1.99 11.79
C ALA A 139 19.78 2.20 10.82
N LEU A 140 19.65 3.09 9.84
CA LEU A 140 20.74 3.41 8.91
C LEU A 140 21.83 4.25 9.61
N PRO A 141 23.11 4.09 9.20
CA PRO A 141 24.19 4.88 9.81
C PRO A 141 23.93 6.39 9.77
N SER A 142 24.16 7.06 10.87
CA SER A 142 23.84 8.49 11.05
C SER A 142 24.65 9.45 10.17
N ASP A 143 25.80 9.00 9.71
CA ASP A 143 26.74 9.77 8.87
C ASP A 143 26.54 9.52 7.36
N THR A 144 25.64 8.61 6.99
CA THR A 144 25.38 8.30 5.59
C THR A 144 24.26 9.16 5.04
N PRO A 145 24.47 9.92 3.95
CA PRO A 145 23.39 10.67 3.32
C PRO A 145 22.38 9.73 2.66
N ILE A 146 21.12 10.12 2.64
CA ILE A 146 19.99 9.30 2.17
C ILE A 146 19.30 9.97 1.00
N ILE A 147 19.07 9.20 -0.07
CA ILE A 147 18.05 9.47 -1.07
C ILE A 147 16.78 8.73 -0.64
N PHE A 148 15.65 9.42 -0.60
CA PHE A 148 14.34 8.84 -0.33
C PHE A 148 13.41 9.09 -1.51
N GLY A 149 12.81 8.07 -2.04
CA GLY A 149 11.89 8.31 -3.12
C GLY A 149 11.13 7.11 -3.66
N PRO A 150 9.91 7.42 -4.09
CA PRO A 150 8.96 8.40 -3.55
C PRO A 150 8.41 7.94 -2.20
N ASP A 151 7.50 8.49 -1.52
CA ASP A 151 6.62 9.63 -1.70
C ASP A 151 7.22 10.85 -0.96
N ARG A 152 7.03 12.06 -1.51
CA ARG A 152 7.59 13.27 -0.89
C ARG A 152 6.97 13.59 0.46
N ASN A 153 5.67 13.36 0.63
CA ASN A 153 4.98 13.63 1.90
C ASN A 153 5.41 12.63 2.97
N LEU A 154 5.51 11.34 2.62
CA LEU A 154 6.08 10.34 3.52
C LEU A 154 7.54 10.65 3.84
N GLY A 155 8.34 11.00 2.85
CA GLY A 155 9.75 11.35 3.03
C GLY A 155 9.93 12.54 3.97
N ASN A 156 9.17 13.61 3.78
CA ASN A 156 9.20 14.78 4.67
C ASN A 156 8.72 14.43 6.09
N TYR A 157 7.71 13.60 6.23
CA TYR A 157 7.26 13.10 7.52
C TYR A 157 8.36 12.30 8.23
N ILE A 158 8.98 11.35 7.54
CA ILE A 158 10.07 10.53 8.11
C ILE A 158 11.27 11.41 8.49
N SER A 159 11.64 12.37 7.65
CA SER A 159 12.69 13.34 7.96
C SER A 159 12.37 14.10 9.26
N SER A 160 11.14 14.55 9.44
CA SER A 160 10.74 15.32 10.63
C SER A 160 10.75 14.48 11.91
N VAL A 161 10.31 13.21 11.85
CA VAL A 161 10.22 12.35 13.07
C VAL A 161 11.55 11.67 13.43
N THR A 162 12.47 11.55 12.47
CA THR A 162 13.79 10.95 12.69
C THR A 162 14.90 11.99 12.89
N GLY A 163 14.68 13.23 12.50
CA GLY A 163 15.70 14.27 12.44
C GLY A 163 16.75 14.09 11.35
N ARG A 164 16.53 13.15 10.43
CA ARG A 164 17.43 12.86 9.30
C ARG A 164 17.10 13.75 8.11
N GLU A 165 18.07 14.51 7.65
CA GLU A 165 17.97 15.19 6.35
C GLU A 165 18.10 14.17 5.24
N MET A 166 17.18 14.24 4.27
CA MET A 166 17.16 13.33 3.14
C MET A 166 16.93 14.10 1.85
N LEU A 167 17.52 13.61 0.77
CA LEU A 167 17.25 14.09 -0.56
C LEU A 167 16.03 13.33 -1.09
N ILE A 168 14.91 14.02 -1.24
CA ILE A 168 13.61 13.40 -1.48
C ILE A 168 13.19 13.57 -2.93
N TRP A 169 12.85 12.46 -3.60
CA TRP A 169 12.26 12.46 -4.93
C TRP A 169 10.87 13.13 -4.90
N ASP A 170 10.62 14.02 -5.87
CA ASP A 170 9.36 14.76 -5.95
C ASP A 170 8.27 13.94 -6.64
N GLY A 171 7.58 13.13 -5.88
CA GLY A 171 6.44 12.32 -6.33
C GLY A 171 5.42 12.14 -5.21
N ALA A 172 4.16 11.96 -5.57
CA ALA A 172 3.07 11.87 -4.60
C ALA A 172 1.95 10.93 -5.07
N CYS A 173 1.22 10.40 -4.09
CA CYS A 173 0.01 9.63 -4.32
C CYS A 173 -1.15 10.56 -4.64
N HIS A 174 -1.74 10.40 -5.82
CA HIS A 174 -2.87 11.21 -6.27
C HIS A 174 -4.05 11.20 -5.28
N VAL A 175 -4.37 10.04 -4.71
CA VAL A 175 -5.46 9.91 -3.73
C VAL A 175 -5.18 10.74 -2.48
N HIS A 176 -3.99 10.56 -1.88
CA HIS A 176 -3.65 11.22 -0.62
C HIS A 176 -3.37 12.72 -0.78
N GLU A 177 -2.92 13.15 -1.95
CA GLU A 177 -2.74 14.58 -2.27
C GLU A 177 -4.08 15.34 -2.35
N GLN A 178 -5.18 14.67 -2.64
CA GLN A 178 -6.48 15.29 -2.88
C GLN A 178 -7.33 15.53 -1.63
N PHE A 179 -6.90 15.10 -0.45
CA PHE A 179 -7.68 15.38 0.74
C PHE A 179 -7.81 16.88 0.99
N SER A 180 -9.05 17.31 1.25
CA SER A 180 -9.38 18.70 1.49
C SER A 180 -9.11 19.10 2.94
N LEU A 181 -8.18 20.03 3.16
CA LEU A 181 -7.93 20.60 4.47
C LEU A 181 -9.17 21.31 5.02
N GLU A 182 -9.85 22.10 4.18
CA GLU A 182 -11.06 22.84 4.56
C GLU A 182 -12.19 21.91 5.00
N LYS A 183 -12.47 20.86 4.22
CA LYS A 183 -13.50 19.89 4.54
C LYS A 183 -13.13 19.05 5.79
N LEU A 184 -11.85 18.77 6.00
CA LEU A 184 -11.38 18.10 7.22
C LEU A 184 -11.59 18.97 8.46
N ILE A 185 -11.28 20.26 8.37
CA ILE A 185 -11.54 21.21 9.45
C ILE A 185 -13.05 21.26 9.78
N ALA A 186 -13.91 21.27 8.77
CA ALA A 186 -15.36 21.23 8.96
C ALA A 186 -15.79 19.93 9.68
N LEU A 187 -15.26 18.77 9.28
CA LEU A 187 -15.55 17.50 9.96
C LEU A 187 -15.11 17.51 11.43
N LYS A 188 -13.96 18.09 11.74
CA LYS A 188 -13.49 18.21 13.13
C LYS A 188 -14.45 19.05 13.98
N LYS A 189 -15.02 20.09 13.40
CA LYS A 189 -16.02 20.93 14.10
C LYS A 189 -17.33 20.20 14.34
N GLU A 190 -17.76 19.36 13.40
CA GLU A 190 -18.96 18.53 13.53
C GLU A 190 -18.77 17.36 14.49
N HIS A 191 -17.54 16.84 14.59
CA HIS A 191 -17.17 15.67 15.39
C HIS A 191 -15.99 15.98 16.31
N PRO A 192 -16.13 16.90 17.27
CA PRO A 192 -14.98 17.42 18.03
C PRO A 192 -14.29 16.39 18.92
N GLY A 193 -14.97 15.30 19.27
CA GLY A 193 -14.40 14.21 20.06
C GLY A 193 -13.78 13.09 19.23
N ALA A 194 -13.91 13.11 17.91
CA ALA A 194 -13.39 12.07 17.05
C ALA A 194 -11.88 12.23 16.78
N PRO A 195 -11.03 11.26 17.15
CA PRO A 195 -9.64 11.26 16.72
C PRO A 195 -9.52 11.26 15.20
N VAL A 196 -8.54 12.03 14.70
CA VAL A 196 -8.24 12.13 13.28
C VAL A 196 -7.07 11.22 12.95
N LEU A 197 -7.31 10.25 12.09
CA LEU A 197 -6.35 9.23 11.68
C LEU A 197 -5.85 9.54 10.27
N VAL A 198 -4.57 9.83 10.10
CA VAL A 198 -4.02 10.35 8.84
C VAL A 198 -2.88 9.47 8.34
N HIS A 199 -2.94 9.10 7.07
CA HIS A 199 -1.83 8.42 6.40
C HIS A 199 -0.71 9.44 6.06
N PRO A 200 0.58 9.09 6.23
CA PRO A 200 1.69 10.03 6.00
C PRO A 200 1.90 10.41 4.52
N GLU A 201 1.23 9.77 3.58
CA GLU A 201 1.20 10.22 2.18
C GLU A 201 0.33 11.47 1.98
N CYS A 202 -0.45 11.87 2.99
CA CYS A 202 -1.20 13.14 2.97
C CYS A 202 -0.25 14.31 3.11
N LYS A 203 -0.68 15.47 2.58
CA LYS A 203 0.08 16.72 2.70
C LYS A 203 0.30 17.12 4.16
N LYS A 204 1.39 17.80 4.42
CA LYS A 204 1.76 18.26 5.78
C LYS A 204 0.64 19.01 6.51
N PRO A 205 -0.09 19.98 5.90
CA PRO A 205 -1.19 20.65 6.60
C PRO A 205 -2.27 19.72 7.11
N VAL A 206 -2.58 18.67 6.36
CA VAL A 206 -3.52 17.61 6.76
C VAL A 206 -2.93 16.78 7.90
N GLN A 207 -1.68 16.39 7.80
CA GLN A 207 -0.98 15.66 8.87
C GLN A 207 -0.98 16.44 10.20
N MET A 208 -0.87 17.75 10.16
CA MET A 208 -0.85 18.60 11.35
C MET A 208 -2.16 18.58 12.14
N LEU A 209 -3.26 18.18 11.53
CA LEU A 209 -4.56 18.01 12.20
C LEU A 209 -4.74 16.61 12.80
N ALA A 210 -3.79 15.71 12.61
CA ALA A 210 -3.90 14.33 13.04
C ALA A 210 -3.73 14.14 14.54
N ASP A 211 -4.52 13.25 15.11
CA ASP A 211 -4.26 12.66 16.43
C ASP A 211 -3.34 11.44 16.30
N LYS A 212 -3.37 10.77 15.15
CA LYS A 212 -2.46 9.67 14.79
C LYS A 212 -2.07 9.79 13.33
N VAL A 213 -0.78 9.80 13.06
CA VAL A 213 -0.21 9.61 11.72
C VAL A 213 0.42 8.22 11.65
N GLY A 214 0.09 7.45 10.66
CA GLY A 214 0.65 6.12 10.51
C GLY A 214 0.18 5.40 9.25
N SER A 215 0.77 4.22 9.03
CA SER A 215 0.35 3.33 7.95
C SER A 215 -1.13 2.93 8.11
N THR A 216 -1.72 2.41 7.05
CA THR A 216 -3.08 1.88 7.08
C THR A 216 -3.29 0.87 8.22
N LYS A 217 -2.33 -0.04 8.41
CA LYS A 217 -2.34 -0.99 9.53
C LYS A 217 -2.28 -0.28 10.89
N ALA A 218 -1.41 0.70 11.04
CA ALA A 218 -1.28 1.45 12.29
C ALA A 218 -2.56 2.22 12.64
N LEU A 219 -3.25 2.77 11.64
CA LEU A 219 -4.53 3.46 11.85
C LEU A 219 -5.63 2.49 12.30
N LEU A 220 -5.69 1.30 11.69
CA LEU A 220 -6.61 0.25 12.11
C LEU A 220 -6.33 -0.19 13.55
N ASP A 221 -5.09 -0.44 13.90
CA ASP A 221 -4.68 -0.87 15.24
C ASP A 221 -4.99 0.21 16.29
N PHE A 222 -4.76 1.49 15.96
CA PHE A 222 -5.13 2.60 16.82
C PHE A 222 -6.64 2.62 17.12
N ALA A 223 -7.46 2.47 16.08
CA ALA A 223 -8.92 2.43 16.23
C ALA A 223 -9.38 1.27 17.10
N LYS A 224 -8.75 0.10 16.96
CA LYS A 224 -9.06 -1.10 17.78
C LYS A 224 -8.70 -0.89 19.25
N ALA A 225 -7.61 -0.23 19.54
CA ALA A 225 -7.11 0.00 20.90
C ALA A 225 -7.78 1.20 21.60
N SER A 226 -8.35 2.12 20.85
CA SER A 226 -8.95 3.34 21.39
C SER A 226 -10.35 3.11 21.94
N ASP A 227 -10.71 3.82 23.01
CA ASP A 227 -12.06 3.82 23.59
C ASP A 227 -13.02 4.80 22.89
N SER A 228 -12.54 5.58 21.94
CA SER A 228 -13.38 6.55 21.22
C SER A 228 -14.46 5.84 20.40
N PRO A 229 -15.71 6.38 20.40
CA PRO A 229 -16.79 5.77 19.65
C PRO A 229 -16.80 6.12 18.16
N GLU A 230 -16.08 7.16 17.76
CA GLU A 230 -16.00 7.59 16.36
C GLU A 230 -14.62 8.10 16.00
N PHE A 231 -14.29 8.02 14.69
CA PHE A 231 -13.00 8.42 14.14
C PHE A 231 -13.20 9.10 12.79
N ILE A 232 -12.37 10.08 12.49
CA ILE A 232 -12.23 10.64 11.14
C ILE A 232 -11.05 9.97 10.47
N VAL A 233 -11.27 9.35 9.30
CA VAL A 233 -10.25 8.55 8.61
C VAL A 233 -9.79 9.29 7.36
N VAL A 234 -8.52 9.64 7.32
CA VAL A 234 -7.89 10.42 6.25
C VAL A 234 -6.87 9.55 5.53
N THR A 235 -7.38 8.56 4.86
CA THR A 235 -6.67 7.69 3.92
C THR A 235 -7.69 7.12 2.93
N GLU A 236 -7.24 6.31 1.99
CA GLU A 236 -8.12 5.66 1.01
C GLU A 236 -9.23 4.89 1.71
N SER A 237 -10.46 5.04 1.24
CA SER A 237 -11.65 4.60 1.96
C SER A 237 -11.85 3.08 2.04
N GLY A 238 -11.10 2.29 1.29
CA GLY A 238 -11.18 0.82 1.34
C GLY A 238 -10.88 0.22 2.71
N ILE A 239 -10.07 0.91 3.53
CA ILE A 239 -9.78 0.47 4.90
C ILE A 239 -11.02 0.46 5.79
N LEU A 240 -12.03 1.26 5.46
CA LEU A 240 -13.25 1.35 6.25
C LEU A 240 -13.97 0.01 6.36
N HIS A 241 -13.86 -0.85 5.35
CA HIS A 241 -14.44 -2.18 5.38
C HIS A 241 -13.91 -3.01 6.56
N GLN A 242 -12.60 -3.07 6.73
CA GLN A 242 -11.99 -3.78 7.87
C GLN A 242 -12.22 -3.06 9.20
N MET A 243 -12.14 -1.74 9.21
CA MET A 243 -12.41 -0.95 10.42
C MET A 243 -13.80 -1.23 10.96
N ARG A 244 -14.82 -1.22 10.09
CA ARG A 244 -16.20 -1.50 10.46
C ARG A 244 -16.42 -2.96 10.87
N LYS A 245 -15.73 -3.88 10.23
CA LYS A 245 -15.79 -5.31 10.51
C LYS A 245 -15.15 -5.65 11.87
N GLU A 246 -13.99 -5.09 12.16
CA GLU A 246 -13.25 -5.35 13.40
C GLU A 246 -13.72 -4.51 14.59
N CYS A 247 -14.34 -3.36 14.32
CA CYS A 247 -14.88 -2.46 15.34
C CYS A 247 -16.35 -2.11 15.03
N PRO A 248 -17.27 -3.10 15.12
CA PRO A 248 -18.67 -2.90 14.70
C PRO A 248 -19.44 -1.88 15.54
N ASP A 249 -18.98 -1.60 16.77
CA ASP A 249 -19.60 -0.64 17.69
C ASP A 249 -19.08 0.79 17.51
N LYS A 250 -18.13 1.00 16.57
CA LYS A 250 -17.51 2.31 16.32
C LYS A 250 -17.95 2.86 14.98
N THR A 251 -17.94 4.18 14.87
CA THR A 251 -18.27 4.90 13.63
C THR A 251 -17.00 5.44 12.98
N PHE A 252 -16.86 5.20 11.70
CA PHE A 252 -15.72 5.66 10.91
C PHE A 252 -16.20 6.60 9.82
N ILE A 253 -15.72 7.85 9.86
CA ILE A 253 -16.12 8.94 8.97
C ILE A 253 -14.99 9.17 7.97
N PRO A 254 -15.21 8.89 6.67
CA PRO A 254 -14.19 9.16 5.65
C PRO A 254 -14.07 10.67 5.42
N ALA A 255 -12.82 11.16 5.37
CA ALA A 255 -12.55 12.52 4.95
C ALA A 255 -12.75 12.63 3.42
N PRO A 256 -13.40 13.69 2.93
CA PRO A 256 -13.62 13.86 1.50
C PRO A 256 -12.42 14.51 0.80
N PRO A 257 -12.29 14.28 -0.54
CA PRO A 257 -11.34 14.99 -1.37
C PRO A 257 -11.83 16.42 -1.68
N ASP A 258 -10.96 17.22 -2.28
CA ASP A 258 -11.32 18.56 -2.79
C ASP A 258 -12.37 18.49 -3.88
N GLU A 259 -12.43 17.41 -4.63
CA GLU A 259 -13.33 17.24 -5.75
C GLU A 259 -14.81 17.29 -5.33
N ALA A 260 -15.60 18.06 -6.04
CA ALA A 260 -17.01 18.25 -5.73
C ALA A 260 -17.82 16.98 -6.01
N GLY A 261 -18.72 16.64 -5.08
CA GLY A 261 -19.64 15.52 -5.23
C GLY A 261 -19.14 14.17 -4.69
N CYS A 262 -17.87 14.08 -4.29
CA CYS A 262 -17.33 12.88 -3.62
C CYS A 262 -17.45 13.00 -2.12
N SER A 263 -18.00 11.97 -1.48
CA SER A 263 -18.08 11.87 -0.02
C SER A 263 -16.93 11.09 0.60
N CYS A 264 -16.21 10.32 -0.20
CA CYS A 264 -15.02 9.56 0.20
C CYS A 264 -13.98 9.60 -0.90
N ASN A 265 -12.75 9.25 -0.57
CA ASN A 265 -11.61 9.28 -1.48
C ASN A 265 -11.14 7.86 -1.79
N GLU A 266 -11.28 7.43 -3.03
CA GLU A 266 -10.99 6.08 -3.49
C GLU A 266 -9.88 6.03 -4.52
N CYS A 267 -9.07 4.97 -4.47
CA CYS A 267 -8.11 4.65 -5.52
C CYS A 267 -8.81 3.88 -6.64
N SER A 268 -8.97 4.51 -7.80
CA SER A 268 -9.61 3.86 -8.95
C SER A 268 -8.87 2.60 -9.42
N PHE A 269 -7.56 2.55 -9.27
CA PHE A 269 -6.75 1.38 -9.62
C PHE A 269 -7.04 0.18 -8.70
N MET A 270 -7.12 0.42 -7.40
CA MET A 270 -7.47 -0.63 -6.43
C MET A 270 -8.88 -1.19 -6.70
N LYS A 271 -9.82 -0.34 -7.14
CA LYS A 271 -11.21 -0.71 -7.44
C LYS A 271 -11.36 -1.49 -8.76
N LEU A 272 -10.30 -1.61 -9.57
CA LEU A 272 -10.28 -2.51 -10.73
C LEU A 272 -10.27 -3.99 -10.32
N ASN A 273 -9.92 -4.30 -9.08
CA ASN A 273 -9.99 -5.66 -8.54
C ASN A 273 -11.45 -6.00 -8.18
N THR A 274 -12.20 -6.53 -9.13
CA THR A 274 -13.58 -6.97 -8.92
C THR A 274 -13.67 -8.48 -8.69
N LEU A 275 -14.77 -8.94 -8.10
CA LEU A 275 -15.02 -10.38 -7.91
C LEU A 275 -15.04 -11.13 -9.24
N GLU A 276 -15.63 -10.55 -10.28
CA GLU A 276 -15.70 -11.15 -11.60
C GLU A 276 -14.32 -11.33 -12.22
N LYS A 277 -13.48 -10.29 -12.12
CA LYS A 277 -12.09 -10.36 -12.61
C LYS A 277 -11.25 -11.33 -11.80
N LEU A 278 -11.46 -11.41 -10.50
CA LEU A 278 -10.79 -12.40 -9.63
C LEU A 278 -11.18 -13.83 -10.03
N ARG A 279 -12.46 -14.09 -10.25
CA ARG A 279 -12.94 -15.39 -10.73
C ARG A 279 -12.33 -15.75 -12.07
N ASP A 280 -12.37 -14.83 -13.03
CA ASP A 280 -11.84 -15.05 -14.37
C ASP A 280 -10.33 -15.27 -14.35
N CYS A 281 -9.62 -14.54 -13.50
CA CYS A 281 -8.20 -14.70 -13.26
C CYS A 281 -7.84 -16.11 -12.77
N LEU A 282 -8.58 -16.64 -11.80
CA LEU A 282 -8.40 -18.00 -11.29
C LEU A 282 -8.76 -19.06 -12.34
N ARG A 283 -9.83 -18.84 -13.10
CA ARG A 283 -10.26 -19.74 -14.16
C ARG A 283 -9.23 -19.85 -15.28
N ASP A 284 -8.76 -18.70 -15.76
CA ASP A 284 -7.94 -18.59 -16.97
C ASP A 284 -6.43 -18.61 -16.65
N MET A 285 -6.04 -18.57 -15.39
CA MET A 285 -4.65 -18.46 -14.92
C MET A 285 -3.92 -17.28 -15.57
N SER A 286 -4.62 -16.17 -15.71
CA SER A 286 -4.11 -14.92 -16.31
C SER A 286 -4.91 -13.71 -15.81
N PRO A 287 -4.39 -12.49 -15.87
CA PRO A 287 -3.02 -12.16 -16.30
C PRO A 287 -1.95 -12.51 -15.27
N GLU A 288 -0.80 -12.91 -15.75
CA GLU A 288 0.36 -13.27 -14.93
C GLU A 288 1.34 -12.09 -14.86
N ILE A 289 1.89 -11.84 -13.67
CA ILE A 289 2.98 -10.89 -13.46
C ILE A 289 4.31 -11.58 -13.78
N THR A 290 5.06 -10.96 -14.66
CA THR A 290 6.43 -11.35 -14.98
C THR A 290 7.37 -10.18 -14.71
N VAL A 291 8.59 -10.48 -14.30
CA VAL A 291 9.64 -9.49 -14.06
C VAL A 291 10.89 -9.93 -14.82
N ASP A 292 11.53 -9.00 -15.51
CA ASP A 292 12.80 -9.27 -16.18
C ASP A 292 13.78 -9.92 -15.18
N PRO A 293 14.45 -11.04 -15.55
CA PRO A 293 15.32 -11.77 -14.63
C PRO A 293 16.48 -10.95 -14.06
N ASP A 294 17.08 -10.07 -14.86
CA ASP A 294 18.19 -9.22 -14.41
C ASP A 294 17.70 -8.15 -13.42
N ILE A 295 16.54 -7.58 -13.69
CA ILE A 295 15.89 -6.63 -12.78
C ILE A 295 15.50 -7.34 -11.48
N ALA A 296 14.89 -8.52 -11.56
CA ALA A 296 14.50 -9.29 -10.39
C ALA A 296 15.68 -9.65 -9.50
N ALA A 297 16.80 -10.05 -10.08
CA ALA A 297 18.02 -10.39 -9.35
C ALA A 297 18.60 -9.20 -8.56
N LYS A 298 18.43 -7.98 -9.04
CA LYS A 298 18.85 -6.76 -8.35
C LYS A 298 17.80 -6.29 -7.33
N ALA A 299 16.52 -6.34 -7.71
CA ALA A 299 15.43 -5.85 -6.89
C ALA A 299 15.16 -6.71 -5.65
N VAL A 300 15.46 -8.01 -5.69
CA VAL A 300 15.23 -8.91 -4.56
C VAL A 300 16.05 -8.51 -3.32
N LYS A 301 17.26 -8.02 -3.51
CA LYS A 301 18.16 -7.64 -2.41
C LYS A 301 17.58 -6.54 -1.51
N PRO A 302 17.16 -5.37 -2.04
CA PRO A 302 16.59 -4.33 -1.20
C PRO A 302 15.23 -4.71 -0.60
N ILE A 303 14.45 -5.56 -1.25
CA ILE A 303 13.20 -6.09 -0.69
C ILE A 303 13.49 -7.02 0.49
N GLU A 304 14.42 -7.94 0.34
CA GLU A 304 14.83 -8.84 1.43
C GLU A 304 15.43 -8.08 2.61
N ARG A 305 16.26 -7.07 2.33
CA ARG A 305 16.80 -6.21 3.38
C ARG A 305 15.70 -5.51 4.16
N MET A 306 14.67 -5.01 3.49
CA MET A 306 13.48 -4.47 4.15
C MET A 306 12.84 -5.48 5.10
N LEU A 307 12.62 -6.71 4.64
CA LEU A 307 11.98 -7.76 5.45
C LEU A 307 12.83 -8.13 6.67
N GLU A 308 14.14 -8.20 6.52
CA GLU A 308 15.07 -8.44 7.63
C GLU A 308 15.06 -7.31 8.67
N MET A 309 15.08 -6.06 8.21
CA MET A 309 15.07 -4.88 9.10
C MET A 309 13.71 -4.63 9.75
N SER A 310 12.67 -5.32 9.31
CA SER A 310 11.30 -5.19 9.84
C SER A 310 10.94 -6.26 10.89
N ARG A 311 11.87 -7.11 11.28
CA ARG A 311 11.68 -8.16 12.30
C ARG A 311 11.73 -7.61 13.72
#